data_bc49d8749143aa00e8c74335cb14d300
#
_entry.id   bc49d8749143aa00e8c74335cb14d300
#
_cell.length_a   1.000
_cell.length_b   1.000
_cell.length_c   1.000
_cell.angle_alpha   90.00
_cell.angle_beta   90.00
_cell.angle_gamma   90.00
#
_symmetry.space_group_name_H-M   'P 1'
#
loop_
_entity.id
_entity.type
_entity.pdbx_description
1 polymer ?
#
loop_
_entity_poly.entity_id
_entity_poly.type
_entity_poly.pdbx_seq_one_letter_code
_entity_poly.pdbx_strand_id
1 'polypeptide(L)' 'MTTKKSIALHLDSVILNKIKRMQQSISEPTTYAKIISGLIDMGYASALDILYADGSISEDEYYKGVLELPDFLQTRMGN' A
#
# COMPACT_ATOMS: atom_id res chain seq x y z
N MET A 1 -4.33 -20.09 -7.99
CA MET A 1 -4.32 -19.87 -6.53
C MET A 1 -3.01 -19.22 -6.12
N THR A 2 -3.09 -18.14 -5.38
CA THR A 2 -1.90 -17.39 -4.98
C THR A 2 -1.30 -18.01 -3.72
N THR A 3 -0.03 -18.39 -3.78
CA THR A 3 0.67 -18.91 -2.60
C THR A 3 1.22 -17.73 -1.79
N LYS A 4 0.83 -17.65 -0.54
CA LYS A 4 1.39 -16.64 0.37
C LYS A 4 2.80 -17.05 0.78
N LYS A 5 3.74 -16.16 0.59
CA LYS A 5 5.10 -16.33 1.09
C LYS A 5 5.28 -15.48 2.33
N SER A 6 5.85 -16.07 3.38
CA SER A 6 6.23 -15.32 4.57
C SER A 6 7.56 -14.65 4.34
N ILE A 7 7.62 -13.35 4.61
CA ILE A 7 8.85 -12.58 4.56
C ILE A 7 9.07 -11.97 5.93
N ALA A 8 10.27 -12.14 6.49
CA ALA A 8 10.63 -11.50 7.73
C ALA A 8 11.03 -10.04 7.42
N LEU A 9 10.37 -9.10 8.10
CA LEU A 9 10.67 -7.68 7.96
C LEU A 9 11.35 -7.18 9.23
N HIS A 10 12.48 -6.50 9.06
CA HIS A 10 13.18 -5.84 10.14
C HIS A 10 12.92 -4.35 10.08
N LEU A 11 12.03 -3.87 10.95
CA LEU A 11 11.64 -2.47 10.99
C LEU A 11 12.39 -1.78 12.12
N ASP A 12 12.87 -0.57 11.88
CA ASP A 12 13.47 0.22 12.95
C ASP A 12 12.39 0.69 13.94
N SER A 13 12.84 1.15 15.11
CA SER A 13 11.95 1.52 16.21
C SER A 13 11.02 2.69 15.85
N VAL A 14 11.47 3.60 15.00
CA VAL A 14 10.65 4.77 14.58
C VAL A 14 9.48 4.30 13.74
N ILE A 15 9.74 3.44 12.75
CA ILE A 15 8.70 2.88 11.88
C ILE A 15 7.73 2.03 12.70
N LEU A 16 8.27 1.16 13.57
CA LEU A 16 7.45 0.28 14.41
C LEU A 16 6.52 1.10 15.32
N ASN A 17 7.01 2.20 15.89
CA ASN A 17 6.22 3.07 16.75
C ASN A 17 5.08 3.73 15.97
N LYS A 18 5.30 4.10 14.72
CA LYS A 18 4.23 4.64 13.86
C LYS A 18 3.14 3.61 13.64
N ILE A 19 3.51 2.36 13.38
CA ILE A 19 2.55 1.26 13.19
C ILE A 19 1.76 1.02 14.47
N LYS A 20 2.43 1.00 15.61
CA LYS A 20 1.77 0.83 16.93
C LYS A 20 0.76 1.94 17.19
N ARG A 21 1.13 3.19 16.89
CA ARG A 21 0.23 4.33 17.04
C ARG A 21 -1.01 4.19 16.17
N MET A 22 -0.83 3.76 14.92
CA MET A 22 -1.95 3.54 14.02
C MET A 22 -2.87 2.44 14.56
N GLN A 23 -2.31 1.35 15.05
CA GLN A 23 -3.09 0.27 15.64
C GLN A 23 -3.94 0.76 16.82
N GLN A 24 -3.36 1.59 17.67
CA GLN A 24 -4.06 2.16 18.82
C GLN A 24 -5.14 3.16 18.44
N SER A 25 -4.96 3.84 17.31
CA SER A 25 -5.92 4.86 16.82
C SER A 25 -7.10 4.27 16.08
N ILE A 26 -6.99 3.03 15.60
CA ILE A 26 -8.08 2.36 14.89
C ILE A 26 -9.05 1.79 15.93
N SER A 27 -10.33 2.12 15.78
CA SER A 27 -11.36 1.72 16.74
C SER A 27 -11.67 0.23 16.71
N GLU A 28 -11.45 -0.43 15.58
CA GLU A 28 -11.66 -1.87 15.45
C GLU A 28 -10.34 -2.62 15.64
N PRO A 29 -10.37 -3.84 16.22
CA PRO A 29 -9.17 -4.66 16.34
C PRO A 29 -8.54 -4.90 14.97
N THR A 30 -7.24 -4.67 14.88
CA THR A 30 -6.50 -4.90 13.65
C THR A 30 -5.12 -5.44 13.97
N THR A 31 -4.48 -6.06 12.99
CA THR A 31 -3.14 -6.61 13.14
C THR A 31 -2.10 -5.71 12.48
N TYR A 32 -0.85 -5.84 12.90
CA TYR A 32 0.26 -5.12 12.25
C TYR A 32 0.34 -5.46 10.77
N ALA A 33 0.10 -6.73 10.41
CA ALA A 33 0.13 -7.15 9.01
C ALA A 33 -0.90 -6.39 8.17
N LYS A 34 -2.12 -6.19 8.68
CA LYS A 34 -3.15 -5.42 7.97
C LYS A 34 -2.78 -3.97 7.81
N ILE A 35 -2.21 -3.36 8.86
CA ILE A 35 -1.76 -1.97 8.81
C ILE A 35 -0.64 -1.82 7.77
N ILE A 36 0.34 -2.70 7.81
CA ILE A 36 1.47 -2.68 6.87
C ILE A 36 0.98 -2.86 5.43
N SER A 37 0.08 -3.81 5.19
CA SER A 37 -0.51 -4.04 3.86
C SER A 37 -1.24 -2.80 3.35
N GLY A 38 -2.01 -2.14 4.21
CA GLY A 38 -2.72 -0.92 3.84
C GLY A 38 -1.76 0.22 3.49
N LEU A 39 -0.69 0.38 4.26
CA LEU A 39 0.32 1.39 3.98
C LEU A 39 1.07 1.11 2.68
N ILE A 40 1.35 -0.15 2.38
CA ILE A 40 1.99 -0.54 1.13
C ILE A 40 1.07 -0.21 -0.06
N ASP A 41 -0.22 -0.54 0.05
CA ASP A 41 -1.19 -0.22 -1.01
C ASP A 41 -1.25 1.29 -1.26
N MET A 42 -1.31 2.09 -0.20
CA MET A 42 -1.33 3.55 -0.32
C MET A 42 -0.04 4.09 -0.92
N GLY A 43 1.11 3.55 -0.50
CA GLY A 43 2.40 3.93 -1.05
C GLY A 43 2.54 3.52 -2.52
N TYR A 44 2.04 2.35 -2.88
CA TYR A 44 2.05 1.88 -4.26
C TYR A 44 1.18 2.77 -5.16
N ALA A 45 0.00 3.16 -4.68
CA ALA A 45 -0.87 4.08 -5.41
C ALA A 45 -0.17 5.42 -5.68
N SER A 46 0.48 5.98 -4.65
CA SER A 46 1.26 7.21 -4.77
C SER A 46 2.41 7.06 -5.76
N ALA A 47 3.12 5.93 -5.69
CA ALA A 47 4.24 5.65 -6.60
C ALA A 47 3.78 5.56 -8.05
N LEU A 48 2.64 4.92 -8.29
CA LEU A 48 2.06 4.84 -9.64
C LEU A 48 1.82 6.23 -10.24
N ASP A 49 1.23 7.14 -9.45
CA ASP A 49 0.96 8.50 -9.90
C ASP A 49 2.26 9.25 -10.24
N ILE A 50 3.26 9.15 -9.39
CA ILE A 50 4.53 9.82 -9.58
C ILE A 50 5.24 9.28 -10.83
N LEU A 51 5.32 7.96 -10.95
CA LEU A 51 6.02 7.31 -12.06
C LEU A 51 5.33 7.56 -13.39
N TYR A 52 4.01 7.60 -13.40
CA TYR A 52 3.27 7.93 -14.61
C TYR A 52 3.46 9.40 -15.00
N ALA A 53 3.42 10.30 -14.02
CA ALA A 53 3.59 11.73 -14.27
C ALA A 53 4.98 12.07 -14.81
N ASP A 54 6.02 11.36 -14.37
CA ASP A 54 7.39 11.62 -14.83
C ASP A 54 7.78 10.81 -16.09
N GLY A 55 6.86 9.98 -16.59
CA GLY A 55 7.09 9.20 -17.81
C GLY A 55 7.85 7.89 -17.60
N SER A 56 8.09 7.48 -16.36
CA SER A 56 8.84 6.25 -16.07
C SER A 56 8.05 4.98 -16.39
N ILE A 57 6.73 5.04 -16.34
CA ILE A 57 5.85 3.92 -16.72
C ILE A 57 4.84 4.38 -17.77
N SER A 58 4.40 3.43 -18.59
CA SER A 58 3.39 3.69 -19.62
C SER A 58 2.00 3.77 -19.01
N GLU A 59 1.04 4.28 -19.77
CA GLU A 59 -0.37 4.30 -19.39
C GLU A 59 -0.88 2.89 -19.09
N ASP A 60 -0.50 1.91 -19.92
CA ASP A 60 -0.89 0.51 -19.70
C ASP A 60 -0.37 -0.03 -18.39
N GLU A 61 0.89 0.24 -18.06
CA GLU A 61 1.49 -0.18 -16.82
C GLU A 61 0.82 0.50 -15.62
N TYR A 62 0.48 1.77 -15.76
CA TYR A 62 -0.24 2.53 -14.74
C TYR A 62 -1.59 1.86 -14.43
N TYR A 63 -2.40 1.61 -15.45
CA TYR A 63 -3.71 1.01 -15.23
C TYR A 63 -3.65 -0.43 -14.74
N LYS A 64 -2.66 -1.21 -15.16
CA LYS A 64 -2.44 -2.54 -14.59
C LYS A 64 -2.16 -2.47 -13.09
N GLY A 65 -1.33 -1.52 -12.68
CA GLY A 65 -1.06 -1.30 -11.26
C GLY A 65 -2.29 -0.87 -10.48
N VAL A 66 -3.09 0.01 -11.05
CA VAL A 66 -4.34 0.47 -10.42
C VAL A 66 -5.30 -0.71 -10.17
N LEU A 67 -5.41 -1.62 -11.12
CA LEU A 67 -6.28 -2.79 -10.98
C LEU A 67 -5.85 -3.75 -9.86
N GLU A 68 -4.60 -3.69 -9.45
CA GLU A 68 -4.08 -4.49 -8.33
C GLU A 68 -4.39 -3.86 -6.96
N LEU A 69 -4.89 -2.62 -6.94
CA LEU A 69 -5.21 -1.91 -5.69
C LEU A 69 -6.59 -2.28 -5.18
N PRO A 70 -6.82 -2.12 -3.85
CA PRO A 70 -8.17 -2.24 -3.29
C PRO A 70 -9.14 -1.23 -3.92
N ASP A 71 -10.42 -1.56 -3.95
CA ASP A 71 -11.45 -0.74 -4.60
C ASP A 71 -11.46 0.71 -4.15
N PHE A 72 -11.27 0.96 -2.84
CA PHE A 72 -11.31 2.32 -2.34
C PHE A 72 -10.16 3.18 -2.88
N LEU A 73 -9.02 2.57 -3.20
CA LEU A 73 -7.91 3.26 -3.82
C LEU A 73 -8.11 3.41 -5.32
N GLN A 74 -8.69 2.41 -5.99
CA GLN A 74 -9.00 2.50 -7.41
C GLN A 74 -9.94 3.68 -7.69
N THR A 75 -10.89 3.93 -6.81
CA THR A 75 -11.83 5.04 -6.95
C THR A 75 -11.13 6.40 -6.95
N ARG A 76 -10.01 6.51 -6.26
CA ARG A 76 -9.20 7.74 -6.19
C ARG A 76 -8.27 7.92 -7.38
N MET A 77 -7.95 6.82 -8.07
CA MET A 77 -6.99 6.85 -9.17
C MET A 77 -7.69 7.17 -10.49
N GLY A 78 -6.98 7.80 -11.41
CA GLY A 78 -7.46 8.01 -12.77
C GLY A 78 -8.46 9.12 -12.95
N ASN A 79 -8.65 9.95 -11.98
CA ASN A 79 -9.56 11.10 -12.10
C ASN A 79 -8.82 12.35 -12.53
#